data_d45047f0282ba8b50273bebf6ce39790
#
_entry.id   d45047f0282ba8b50273bebf6ce39790
#
_cell.length_a   1.000
_cell.length_b   1.000
_cell.length_c   1.000
_cell.angle_alpha   90.00
_cell.angle_beta   90.00
_cell.angle_gamma   90.00
#
_symmetry.space_group_name_H-M   'P 1'
#
loop_
_entity.id
_entity.type
_entity.pdbx_description
1 polymer ?
#
loop_
_entity_poly.entity_id
_entity_poly.type
_entity_poly.pdbx_seq_one_letter_code
_entity_poly.pdbx_strand_id
1 'polypeptide(L)'
;IRRPPRSTPLYSSAASDVYKRQVLSHSDEVKPYETDALAAYKQTPLAVVLPEDTEEVSKILKFCNDENIKIIPRGAGTGLSGGALPLQDAIMLGLGKFNKILEIDFDNKCVVAQPGVTNLSITHAVQHKGFYYAPDPSSQLACSIGGNVAENSGGVHSLKYGTTTNNILGIEMVMIDGTICRIGGKTLDQEGYDIMGLICGSEGLLGVITEVTVKILKKPQSVRAALIGFPTIEDGGNCVSDIISSGIIPAGMEIMDKDLITATDDFAKAGYPRDAEVLMIVELDGTKSEVDDLLKQVADIAKKNKSNSLKLSKNEKERLAFWSGRKAAFPACGAMAPDYYCMDGSIPRGKLAVALNGIKKLSKKFNLQVVNAFHAGDGNLHPIIVFDGGNKDEFKRTEELGAEILKLCVKLGGVLTGEHGVGIEKRELMCEMFNDSDIQQQLSIKKSLDQKNLLNPGKVYPILRKCAEEGRVHVHRGEEKFPDLPTVSYTHLRAHETEADRVCRLLLEKK
;
A
#
# COMPACT_ATOMS: atom_id res chain seq x y z
N ILE A 1 14.13 42.96 51.88
CA ILE A 1 14.12 41.58 51.30
C ILE A 1 14.29 41.73 49.80
N ARG A 2 15.52 41.55 49.30
CA ARG A 2 15.81 41.62 47.86
C ARG A 2 15.57 40.24 47.25
N ARG A 3 14.78 40.17 46.17
CA ARG A 3 14.64 38.99 45.31
C ARG A 3 15.92 38.79 44.48
N PRO A 4 16.41 37.54 44.27
CA PRO A 4 17.55 37.31 43.41
C PRO A 4 17.18 37.46 41.93
N PRO A 5 18.11 37.84 41.06
CA PRO A 5 17.84 38.04 39.65
C PRO A 5 17.62 36.68 38.97
N ARG A 6 16.53 36.58 38.18
CA ARG A 6 16.28 35.49 37.26
C ARG A 6 17.25 35.63 36.07
N SER A 7 18.31 34.90 36.06
CA SER A 7 19.12 34.65 34.86
C SER A 7 18.57 33.43 34.16
N THR A 8 17.71 33.60 33.22
CA THR A 8 17.38 32.58 32.23
C THR A 8 18.31 32.78 31.03
N PRO A 9 19.15 31.82 30.63
CA PRO A 9 20.00 31.99 29.46
C PRO A 9 19.15 32.01 28.22
N LEU A 10 19.22 33.11 27.46
CA LEU A 10 18.54 33.32 26.18
C LEU A 10 18.96 32.31 25.07
N TYR A 11 19.95 31.49 25.35
CA TYR A 11 20.43 30.48 24.37
C TYR A 11 19.70 29.12 24.42
N SER A 12 18.88 28.85 25.43
CA SER A 12 18.16 27.58 25.56
C SER A 12 16.84 27.56 24.79
N SER A 13 16.24 28.70 24.49
CA SER A 13 14.94 28.75 23.82
C SER A 13 15.02 28.51 22.34
N ALA A 14 16.02 29.07 21.62
CA ALA A 14 16.16 28.87 20.18
C ALA A 14 16.59 27.42 19.83
N ALA A 15 17.52 26.84 20.61
CA ALA A 15 17.87 25.43 20.44
C ALA A 15 16.69 24.51 20.76
N SER A 16 15.93 24.76 21.85
CA SER A 16 14.75 23.98 22.19
C SER A 16 13.61 24.10 21.17
N ASP A 17 13.47 25.23 20.47
CA ASP A 17 12.42 25.42 19.47
C ASP A 17 12.74 24.72 18.14
N VAL A 18 14.01 24.59 17.77
CA VAL A 18 14.44 23.80 16.61
C VAL A 18 14.26 22.29 16.88
N TYR A 19 14.61 21.84 18.09
CA TYR A 19 14.44 20.42 18.48
C TYR A 19 12.99 20.04 18.77
N LYS A 20 12.17 20.95 19.31
CA LYS A 20 10.72 20.73 19.51
C LYS A 20 9.98 20.41 18.21
N ARG A 21 10.49 20.81 17.04
CA ARG A 21 9.89 20.51 15.74
C ARG A 21 10.21 19.11 15.21
N GLN A 22 11.18 18.43 15.80
CA GLN A 22 11.58 17.07 15.37
C GLN A 22 10.98 15.96 16.24
N VAL A 23 10.56 16.26 17.46
CA VAL A 23 9.92 15.30 18.37
C VAL A 23 8.56 15.84 18.79
N LEU A 24 7.51 15.10 18.45
CA LEU A 24 6.12 15.39 18.78
C LEU A 24 5.69 14.44 19.88
N SER A 25 5.26 14.97 21.03
CA SER A 25 4.84 14.18 22.19
C SER A 25 3.52 14.61 22.80
N HIS A 26 3.00 15.81 22.44
CA HIS A 26 1.71 16.25 22.90
C HIS A 26 0.58 15.51 22.16
N SER A 27 -0.51 15.22 22.87
CA SER A 27 -1.66 14.48 22.35
C SER A 27 -2.17 14.97 20.99
N ASP A 28 -2.27 16.29 20.82
CA ASP A 28 -2.77 16.90 19.59
C ASP A 28 -1.77 16.80 18.44
N GLU A 29 -0.47 16.77 18.72
CA GLU A 29 0.59 16.66 17.73
C GLU A 29 0.73 15.22 17.20
N VAL A 30 0.52 14.22 18.06
CA VAL A 30 0.65 12.80 17.68
C VAL A 30 -0.62 12.24 17.08
N LYS A 31 -1.77 12.88 17.30
CA LYS A 31 -3.08 12.46 16.80
C LYS A 31 -3.15 12.23 15.29
N PRO A 32 -2.52 13.05 14.41
CA PRO A 32 -2.49 12.78 12.97
C PRO A 32 -1.80 11.47 12.57
N TYR A 33 -1.09 10.85 13.51
CA TYR A 33 -0.34 9.62 13.31
C TYR A 33 -1.04 8.39 13.91
N GLU A 34 -2.24 8.53 14.49
CA GLU A 34 -2.96 7.46 15.19
C GLU A 34 -3.45 6.32 14.28
N THR A 35 -3.44 6.50 12.96
CA THR A 35 -3.88 5.53 11.96
C THR A 35 -3.10 5.71 10.65
N ASP A 36 -3.14 4.71 9.80
CA ASP A 36 -2.83 4.85 8.37
C ASP A 36 -4.14 4.97 7.55
N ALA A 37 -4.15 4.63 6.26
CA ALA A 37 -5.37 4.70 5.47
C ALA A 37 -6.37 3.55 5.76
N LEU A 38 -5.95 2.53 6.52
CA LEU A 38 -6.88 1.57 7.13
C LEU A 38 -7.50 2.19 8.39
N ALA A 39 -8.41 3.13 8.20
CA ALA A 39 -9.00 3.93 9.27
C ALA A 39 -9.85 3.13 10.29
N ALA A 40 -10.04 1.83 10.05
CA ALA A 40 -10.75 0.92 10.93
C ALA A 40 -10.08 0.76 12.32
N TYR A 41 -8.75 0.97 12.37
CA TYR A 41 -7.96 0.81 13.60
C TYR A 41 -7.22 2.11 13.91
N LYS A 42 -7.17 2.42 15.21
CA LYS A 42 -6.51 3.63 15.71
C LYS A 42 -5.73 3.32 16.97
N GLN A 43 -4.51 3.87 17.05
CA GLN A 43 -3.69 3.77 18.23
C GLN A 43 -2.73 4.97 18.31
N THR A 44 -2.64 5.62 19.47
CA THR A 44 -1.75 6.76 19.67
C THR A 44 -0.33 6.29 19.96
N PRO A 45 0.71 6.72 19.21
CA PRO A 45 2.09 6.38 19.53
C PRO A 45 2.57 7.12 20.79
N LEU A 46 3.64 6.58 21.41
CA LEU A 46 4.32 7.22 22.54
C LEU A 46 4.85 8.62 22.17
N ALA A 47 5.48 8.72 21.01
CA ALA A 47 5.99 9.95 20.41
C ALA A 47 6.16 9.76 18.91
N VAL A 48 6.28 10.88 18.17
CA VAL A 48 6.64 10.87 16.74
C VAL A 48 7.95 11.62 16.58
N VAL A 49 8.92 11.00 15.90
CA VAL A 49 10.21 11.60 15.59
C VAL A 49 10.32 11.81 14.08
N LEU A 50 10.77 13.02 13.69
CA LEU A 50 10.82 13.46 12.30
C LEU A 50 12.26 13.80 11.89
N PRO A 51 13.10 12.78 11.56
CA PRO A 51 14.47 13.01 11.13
C PRO A 51 14.54 13.70 9.77
N GLU A 52 15.68 14.35 9.48
CA GLU A 52 15.92 15.09 8.24
C GLU A 52 17.03 14.47 7.38
N ASP A 53 17.83 13.56 7.95
CA ASP A 53 18.90 12.87 7.24
C ASP A 53 19.13 11.44 7.76
N THR A 54 19.90 10.66 7.01
CA THR A 54 20.22 9.25 7.30
C THR A 54 20.96 9.07 8.62
N GLU A 55 21.84 10.02 8.97
CA GLU A 55 22.61 9.99 10.21
C GLU A 55 21.71 10.15 11.44
N GLU A 56 20.69 10.98 11.35
CA GLU A 56 19.68 11.12 12.41
C GLU A 56 18.88 9.82 12.56
N VAL A 57 18.45 9.19 11.46
CA VAL A 57 17.78 7.88 11.49
C VAL A 57 18.68 6.84 12.15
N SER A 58 19.97 6.79 11.78
CA SER A 58 20.95 5.87 12.37
C SER A 58 21.04 6.03 13.88
N LYS A 59 21.19 7.27 14.37
CA LYS A 59 21.24 7.58 15.81
C LYS A 59 19.96 7.20 16.55
N ILE A 60 18.79 7.49 15.94
CA ILE A 60 17.49 7.16 16.53
C ILE A 60 17.30 5.66 16.64
N LEU A 61 17.58 4.90 15.57
CA LEU A 61 17.44 3.44 15.57
C LEU A 61 18.40 2.80 16.55
N LYS A 62 19.69 3.24 16.57
CA LYS A 62 20.67 2.78 17.55
C LYS A 62 20.19 3.03 18.97
N PHE A 63 19.72 4.25 19.27
CA PHE A 63 19.17 4.58 20.58
C PHE A 63 18.01 3.67 20.97
N CYS A 64 17.04 3.47 20.06
CA CYS A 64 15.89 2.60 20.29
C CYS A 64 16.32 1.15 20.54
N ASN A 65 17.32 0.67 19.81
CA ASN A 65 17.89 -0.66 20.02
C ASN A 65 18.57 -0.79 21.40
N ASP A 66 19.38 0.21 21.78
CA ASP A 66 20.11 0.20 23.06
C ASP A 66 19.13 0.23 24.25
N GLU A 67 18.09 1.05 24.17
CA GLU A 67 17.08 1.24 25.23
C GLU A 67 15.88 0.27 25.14
N ASN A 68 15.86 -0.66 24.18
CA ASN A 68 14.74 -1.60 23.92
C ASN A 68 13.39 -0.94 23.63
N ILE A 69 13.42 0.17 22.90
CA ILE A 69 12.21 0.92 22.51
C ILE A 69 11.73 0.44 21.14
N LYS A 70 10.44 0.10 21.05
CA LYS A 70 9.79 -0.26 19.77
C LYS A 70 9.71 0.95 18.86
N ILE A 71 9.88 0.75 17.55
CA ILE A 71 9.84 1.82 16.57
C ILE A 71 9.03 1.41 15.34
N ILE A 72 8.17 2.31 14.88
CA ILE A 72 7.30 2.11 13.72
C ILE A 72 7.72 3.11 12.64
N PRO A 73 8.35 2.67 11.55
CA PRO A 73 8.63 3.55 10.41
C PRO A 73 7.34 3.93 9.70
N ARG A 74 7.24 5.20 9.28
CA ARG A 74 6.08 5.71 8.56
C ARG A 74 6.50 6.62 7.41
N GLY A 75 6.05 6.31 6.21
CA GLY A 75 6.06 7.21 5.06
C GLY A 75 4.88 8.20 5.12
N ALA A 76 4.09 8.25 4.07
CA ALA A 76 2.90 9.11 4.00
C ALA A 76 1.66 8.57 4.75
N GLY A 77 1.67 7.32 5.19
CA GLY A 77 0.54 6.68 5.87
C GLY A 77 -0.65 6.37 4.95
N THR A 78 -0.39 6.15 3.67
CA THR A 78 -1.40 5.81 2.65
C THR A 78 -1.66 4.31 2.52
N GLY A 79 -0.96 3.47 3.29
CA GLY A 79 -1.14 2.01 3.30
C GLY A 79 -2.52 1.61 3.82
N LEU A 80 -3.06 0.52 3.26
CA LEU A 80 -4.42 0.02 3.55
C LEU A 80 -4.43 -1.28 4.36
N SER A 81 -3.27 -1.70 4.88
CA SER A 81 -3.14 -2.94 5.66
C SER A 81 -2.86 -2.74 7.16
N GLY A 82 -2.71 -1.49 7.61
CA GLY A 82 -2.30 -1.20 8.98
C GLY A 82 -0.80 -1.41 9.22
N GLY A 83 0.02 -1.45 8.16
CA GLY A 83 1.48 -1.59 8.23
C GLY A 83 2.15 -0.45 9.01
N ALA A 84 1.64 0.78 8.90
CA ALA A 84 2.12 1.95 9.62
C ALA A 84 1.27 2.31 10.86
N LEU A 85 0.36 1.42 11.31
CA LEU A 85 -0.38 1.65 12.55
C LEU A 85 0.59 1.67 13.75
N PRO A 86 0.57 2.73 14.59
CA PRO A 86 1.44 2.80 15.75
C PRO A 86 1.10 1.76 16.83
N LEU A 87 2.02 1.61 17.80
CA LEU A 87 1.77 0.95 19.08
C LEU A 87 1.89 2.00 20.18
N GLN A 88 1.13 1.84 21.27
CA GLN A 88 1.11 2.80 22.40
C GLN A 88 2.47 2.91 23.09
N ASP A 89 3.25 1.84 23.08
CA ASP A 89 4.58 1.74 23.68
C ASP A 89 5.72 1.86 22.63
N ALA A 90 5.40 2.43 21.46
CA ALA A 90 6.37 2.60 20.38
C ALA A 90 6.55 4.06 19.98
N ILE A 91 7.76 4.40 19.52
CA ILE A 91 8.02 5.65 18.81
C ILE A 91 7.65 5.46 17.33
N MET A 92 6.99 6.44 16.76
CA MET A 92 6.79 6.52 15.32
C MET A 92 7.91 7.32 14.67
N LEU A 93 8.57 6.75 13.67
CA LEU A 93 9.61 7.40 12.87
C LEU A 93 9.01 7.90 11.56
N GLY A 94 8.67 9.18 11.50
CA GLY A 94 8.05 9.81 10.33
C GLY A 94 9.10 10.32 9.33
N LEU A 95 9.11 9.79 8.11
CA LEU A 95 10.09 10.10 7.08
C LEU A 95 9.67 11.22 6.11
N GLY A 96 8.59 11.95 6.42
CA GLY A 96 8.03 12.97 5.53
C GLY A 96 8.95 14.16 5.24
N LYS A 97 9.95 14.42 6.09
CA LYS A 97 10.95 15.47 5.86
C LYS A 97 12.04 15.07 4.85
N PHE A 98 12.21 13.77 4.58
CA PHE A 98 13.08 13.24 3.53
C PHE A 98 12.44 13.37 2.15
N ASN A 99 12.34 14.58 1.60
CA ASN A 99 11.55 14.86 0.39
C ASN A 99 12.35 15.44 -0.78
N LYS A 100 13.67 15.22 -0.81
CA LYS A 100 14.54 15.73 -1.85
C LYS A 100 14.80 14.67 -2.93
N ILE A 101 14.75 15.09 -4.20
CA ILE A 101 15.37 14.37 -5.29
C ILE A 101 16.85 14.72 -5.28
N LEU A 102 17.69 13.72 -5.05
CA LEU A 102 19.13 13.89 -4.85
C LEU A 102 19.87 13.97 -6.20
N GLU A 103 19.43 13.14 -7.16
CA GLU A 103 20.06 13.07 -8.47
C GLU A 103 19.06 12.66 -9.54
N ILE A 104 19.21 13.21 -10.75
CA ILE A 104 18.51 12.77 -11.96
C ILE A 104 19.57 12.43 -12.99
N ASP A 105 19.68 11.16 -13.35
CA ASP A 105 20.64 10.62 -14.28
C ASP A 105 19.91 10.10 -15.53
N PHE A 106 19.86 10.94 -16.56
CA PHE A 106 19.19 10.58 -17.81
C PHE A 106 19.98 9.57 -18.66
N ASP A 107 21.29 9.51 -18.50
CA ASP A 107 22.14 8.58 -19.26
C ASP A 107 21.93 7.15 -18.77
N ASN A 108 21.87 6.95 -17.44
CA ASN A 108 21.56 5.69 -16.81
C ASN A 108 20.05 5.47 -16.59
N LYS A 109 19.20 6.44 -16.99
CA LYS A 109 17.73 6.39 -16.87
C LYS A 109 17.27 6.06 -15.44
N CYS A 110 17.80 6.79 -14.48
CA CYS A 110 17.41 6.61 -13.08
C CYS A 110 17.31 7.95 -12.34
N VAL A 111 16.65 7.89 -11.20
CA VAL A 111 16.50 9.00 -10.25
C VAL A 111 16.85 8.46 -8.87
N VAL A 112 17.68 9.22 -8.14
CA VAL A 112 17.97 8.98 -6.73
C VAL A 112 17.14 9.94 -5.89
N ALA A 113 16.33 9.39 -5.01
CA ALA A 113 15.38 10.17 -4.21
C ALA A 113 15.36 9.73 -2.75
N GLN A 114 15.12 10.68 -1.87
CA GLN A 114 14.83 10.41 -0.47
C GLN A 114 13.44 9.76 -0.31
N PRO A 115 13.22 8.95 0.73
CA PRO A 115 12.03 8.09 0.87
C PRO A 115 10.71 8.85 1.00
N GLY A 116 10.71 10.09 1.45
CA GLY A 116 9.52 10.94 1.57
C GLY A 116 9.10 11.65 0.28
N VAL A 117 9.88 11.54 -0.81
CA VAL A 117 9.48 12.06 -2.12
C VAL A 117 8.24 11.33 -2.58
N THR A 118 7.20 12.08 -3.03
CA THR A 118 5.99 11.42 -3.52
C THR A 118 6.24 10.71 -4.86
N ASN A 119 5.57 9.59 -5.06
CA ASN A 119 5.68 8.79 -6.29
C ASN A 119 5.58 9.67 -7.54
N LEU A 120 4.51 10.47 -7.65
CA LEU A 120 4.26 11.33 -8.81
C LEU A 120 5.30 12.45 -8.97
N SER A 121 5.93 12.92 -7.89
CA SER A 121 6.97 13.95 -7.95
C SER A 121 8.19 13.51 -8.75
N ILE A 122 8.51 12.22 -8.75
CA ILE A 122 9.58 11.65 -9.58
C ILE A 122 9.25 11.85 -11.06
N THR A 123 8.04 11.51 -11.49
CA THR A 123 7.56 11.74 -12.86
C THR A 123 7.60 13.23 -13.22
N HIS A 124 7.13 14.10 -12.33
CA HIS A 124 7.15 15.54 -12.56
C HIS A 124 8.56 16.09 -12.78
N ALA A 125 9.55 15.58 -12.04
CA ALA A 125 10.93 16.01 -12.15
C ALA A 125 11.57 15.67 -13.51
N VAL A 126 11.15 14.55 -14.14
CA VAL A 126 11.78 14.04 -15.36
C VAL A 126 10.94 14.24 -16.64
N GLN A 127 9.66 14.63 -16.52
CA GLN A 127 8.74 14.71 -17.65
C GLN A 127 9.14 15.74 -18.72
N HIS A 128 9.91 16.77 -18.36
CA HIS A 128 10.41 17.80 -19.29
C HIS A 128 11.38 17.24 -20.33
N LYS A 129 11.99 16.07 -20.06
CA LYS A 129 12.82 15.30 -21.01
C LYS A 129 12.05 14.13 -21.65
N GLY A 130 10.73 14.02 -21.36
CA GLY A 130 9.87 12.96 -21.89
C GLY A 130 10.09 11.61 -21.21
N PHE A 131 10.46 11.60 -19.90
CA PHE A 131 10.56 10.41 -19.07
C PHE A 131 9.44 10.38 -18.04
N TYR A 132 9.25 9.24 -17.37
CA TYR A 132 8.32 9.04 -16.27
C TYR A 132 8.75 7.86 -15.41
N TYR A 133 8.23 7.78 -14.19
CA TYR A 133 8.33 6.62 -13.30
C TYR A 133 7.07 5.76 -13.50
N ALA A 134 7.25 4.47 -13.75
CA ALA A 134 6.14 3.62 -14.23
C ALA A 134 5.15 3.17 -13.16
N PRO A 135 5.56 2.68 -11.97
CA PRO A 135 4.60 2.31 -10.93
C PRO A 135 3.71 3.48 -10.52
N ASP A 136 2.39 3.28 -10.59
CA ASP A 136 1.41 4.34 -10.42
C ASP A 136 0.27 3.94 -9.45
N PRO A 137 0.57 3.68 -8.18
CA PRO A 137 -0.46 3.37 -7.20
C PRO A 137 -1.54 4.47 -7.19
N SER A 138 -2.77 4.13 -6.86
CA SER A 138 -3.88 5.09 -6.83
C SER A 138 -3.60 6.30 -5.94
N SER A 139 -2.76 6.12 -4.92
CA SER A 139 -2.29 7.15 -3.98
C SER A 139 -1.05 7.92 -4.46
N GLN A 140 -0.60 7.81 -5.71
CA GLN A 140 0.67 8.38 -6.21
C GLN A 140 0.88 9.88 -5.95
N LEU A 141 -0.19 10.63 -5.77
CA LEU A 141 -0.14 12.06 -5.39
C LEU A 141 0.38 12.27 -3.96
N ALA A 142 0.16 11.30 -3.08
CA ALA A 142 0.41 11.40 -1.64
C ALA A 142 1.42 10.36 -1.14
N CYS A 143 1.42 9.13 -1.66
CA CYS A 143 2.30 8.07 -1.18
C CYS A 143 3.77 8.41 -1.43
N SER A 144 4.62 8.01 -0.50
CA SER A 144 6.06 8.23 -0.56
C SER A 144 6.78 7.06 -1.22
N ILE A 145 7.90 7.35 -1.91
CA ILE A 145 8.67 6.30 -2.60
C ILE A 145 9.25 5.26 -1.62
N GLY A 146 9.64 5.67 -0.42
CA GLY A 146 10.06 4.73 0.63
C GLY A 146 8.94 3.82 1.11
N GLY A 147 7.71 4.34 1.18
CA GLY A 147 6.51 3.54 1.44
C GLY A 147 6.22 2.58 0.29
N ASN A 148 6.40 3.02 -0.97
CA ASN A 148 6.25 2.12 -2.12
C ASN A 148 7.24 0.95 -2.08
N VAL A 149 8.49 1.19 -1.66
CA VAL A 149 9.48 0.13 -1.45
C VAL A 149 9.06 -0.79 -0.31
N ALA A 150 8.62 -0.24 0.83
CA ALA A 150 8.21 -1.04 1.98
C ALA A 150 7.03 -1.98 1.68
N GLU A 151 6.05 -1.53 0.90
CA GLU A 151 4.85 -2.31 0.54
C GLU A 151 4.98 -3.07 -0.79
N ASN A 152 6.03 -2.81 -1.59
CA ASN A 152 6.12 -3.25 -2.98
C ASN A 152 4.91 -2.79 -3.81
N SER A 153 4.55 -1.52 -3.68
CA SER A 153 3.34 -0.97 -4.29
C SER A 153 3.31 -1.17 -5.81
N GLY A 154 2.13 -1.47 -6.31
CA GLY A 154 1.84 -1.65 -7.73
C GLY A 154 1.04 -0.48 -8.31
N GLY A 155 0.00 -0.80 -9.05
CA GLY A 155 -0.93 0.12 -9.70
C GLY A 155 -1.45 -0.43 -11.02
N VAL A 156 -2.16 0.43 -11.77
CA VAL A 156 -2.81 0.07 -13.03
C VAL A 156 -1.84 -0.51 -14.06
N HIS A 157 -0.61 -0.01 -14.09
CA HIS A 157 0.39 -0.36 -15.09
C HIS A 157 1.31 -1.51 -14.68
N SER A 158 1.05 -2.16 -13.53
CA SER A 158 1.88 -3.28 -13.02
C SER A 158 1.94 -4.48 -13.97
N LEU A 159 0.89 -4.74 -14.74
CA LEU A 159 0.87 -5.81 -15.73
C LEU A 159 2.05 -5.74 -16.72
N LYS A 160 2.34 -4.56 -17.26
CA LYS A 160 3.38 -4.36 -18.27
C LYS A 160 4.71 -3.95 -17.67
N TYR A 161 4.69 -3.10 -16.66
CA TYR A 161 5.88 -2.44 -16.14
C TYR A 161 6.34 -2.99 -14.79
N GLY A 162 5.55 -3.88 -14.19
CA GLY A 162 5.84 -4.45 -12.87
C GLY A 162 5.52 -3.50 -11.73
N THR A 163 5.65 -4.02 -10.52
CA THR A 163 5.51 -3.30 -9.26
C THR A 163 6.80 -2.53 -8.91
N THR A 164 6.89 -1.99 -7.73
CA THR A 164 8.06 -1.24 -7.24
C THR A 164 9.34 -2.06 -7.33
N THR A 165 9.33 -3.33 -6.93
CA THR A 165 10.51 -4.22 -6.98
C THR A 165 11.14 -4.33 -8.36
N ASN A 166 10.34 -4.28 -9.43
CA ASN A 166 10.82 -4.34 -10.81
C ASN A 166 11.41 -2.99 -11.29
N ASN A 167 11.19 -1.91 -10.55
CA ASN A 167 11.50 -0.54 -10.93
C ASN A 167 12.51 0.16 -10.01
N ILE A 168 13.06 -0.54 -9.01
CA ILE A 168 14.16 -0.05 -8.18
C ILE A 168 15.48 -0.65 -8.65
N LEU A 169 16.56 0.12 -8.53
CA LEU A 169 17.94 -0.28 -8.85
C LEU A 169 18.82 -0.34 -7.62
N GLY A 170 18.49 0.44 -6.60
CA GLY A 170 19.27 0.51 -5.36
C GLY A 170 18.50 1.17 -4.25
N ILE A 171 18.90 0.87 -3.03
CA ILE A 171 18.40 1.47 -1.80
C ILE A 171 19.54 1.77 -0.85
N GLU A 172 19.37 2.81 -0.04
CA GLU A 172 20.07 2.97 1.22
C GLU A 172 19.06 2.70 2.33
N MET A 173 19.45 1.96 3.34
CA MET A 173 18.63 1.67 4.51
C MET A 173 19.44 1.69 5.78
N VAL A 174 18.76 1.92 6.89
CA VAL A 174 19.34 1.86 8.22
C VAL A 174 18.74 0.66 8.97
N MET A 175 19.60 -0.16 9.52
CA MET A 175 19.24 -1.31 10.35
C MET A 175 18.93 -0.87 11.78
N ILE A 176 18.26 -1.73 12.56
CA ILE A 176 17.85 -1.40 13.93
C ILE A 176 19.02 -1.04 14.84
N ASP A 177 20.22 -1.55 14.58
CA ASP A 177 21.45 -1.23 15.33
C ASP A 177 22.10 0.11 14.92
N GLY A 178 21.50 0.82 13.97
CA GLY A 178 22.01 2.06 13.41
C GLY A 178 22.97 1.87 12.23
N THR A 179 23.27 0.65 11.80
CA THR A 179 24.14 0.39 10.64
C THR A 179 23.48 0.87 9.36
N ILE A 180 24.20 1.69 8.58
CA ILE A 180 23.78 2.16 7.27
C ILE A 180 24.25 1.17 6.21
N CYS A 181 23.32 0.67 5.40
CA CYS A 181 23.58 -0.30 4.33
C CYS A 181 23.17 0.27 2.98
N ARG A 182 23.97 0.02 1.95
CA ARG A 182 23.63 0.29 0.55
C ARG A 182 23.51 -1.03 -0.20
N ILE A 183 22.44 -1.21 -0.95
CA ILE A 183 22.12 -2.41 -1.72
C ILE A 183 21.80 -1.98 -3.13
N GLY A 184 22.48 -2.57 -4.12
CA GLY A 184 22.36 -2.16 -5.51
C GLY A 184 22.99 -0.80 -5.81
N GLY A 185 22.50 -0.14 -6.85
CA GLY A 185 23.02 1.15 -7.30
C GLY A 185 22.39 1.59 -8.61
N LYS A 186 23.16 2.10 -9.57
CA LYS A 186 22.65 2.50 -10.89
C LYS A 186 22.74 1.41 -11.95
N THR A 187 23.38 0.28 -11.63
CA THR A 187 23.50 -0.88 -12.51
C THR A 187 22.25 -1.75 -12.45
N LEU A 188 21.99 -2.51 -13.52
CA LEU A 188 20.86 -3.43 -13.57
C LEU A 188 21.10 -4.72 -12.77
N ASP A 189 22.36 -5.12 -12.64
CA ASP A 189 22.76 -6.32 -11.92
C ASP A 189 23.29 -5.98 -10.53
N GLN A 190 23.10 -6.88 -9.60
CA GLN A 190 23.60 -6.79 -8.22
C GLN A 190 24.53 -7.98 -7.95
N GLU A 191 25.55 -7.74 -7.16
CA GLU A 191 26.43 -8.80 -6.70
C GLU A 191 25.82 -9.55 -5.51
N GLY A 192 25.90 -10.87 -5.51
CA GLY A 192 25.46 -11.74 -4.42
C GLY A 192 23.98 -12.08 -4.46
N TYR A 193 23.39 -12.30 -3.29
CA TYR A 193 21.97 -12.63 -3.17
C TYR A 193 21.09 -11.41 -3.46
N ASP A 194 19.87 -11.65 -3.93
CA ASP A 194 18.85 -10.60 -4.13
C ASP A 194 18.29 -10.11 -2.80
N ILE A 195 19.11 -9.31 -2.09
CA ILE A 195 18.71 -8.67 -0.83
C ILE A 195 17.68 -7.56 -1.10
N MET A 196 17.73 -6.92 -2.28
CA MET A 196 16.75 -5.88 -2.62
C MET A 196 15.34 -6.46 -2.76
N GLY A 197 15.19 -7.62 -3.37
CA GLY A 197 13.92 -8.35 -3.43
C GLY A 197 13.41 -8.80 -2.05
N LEU A 198 14.33 -9.02 -1.09
CA LEU A 198 13.96 -9.32 0.29
C LEU A 198 13.46 -8.07 1.05
N ILE A 199 14.08 -6.90 0.81
CA ILE A 199 13.75 -5.66 1.51
C ILE A 199 12.50 -5.00 0.91
N CYS A 200 12.32 -5.07 -0.41
CA CYS A 200 11.13 -4.57 -1.07
C CYS A 200 9.91 -5.42 -0.68
N GLY A 201 8.89 -4.79 -0.11
CA GLY A 201 7.72 -5.49 0.43
C GLY A 201 7.92 -6.04 1.85
N SER A 202 8.98 -5.61 2.57
CA SER A 202 9.20 -6.02 3.96
C SER A 202 8.39 -5.23 5.00
N GLU A 203 7.56 -4.32 4.59
CA GLU A 203 6.67 -3.51 5.43
C GLU A 203 7.40 -2.81 6.60
N GLY A 204 8.66 -2.39 6.37
CA GLY A 204 9.48 -1.76 7.40
C GLY A 204 9.93 -2.68 8.54
N LEU A 205 9.83 -4.00 8.38
CA LEU A 205 10.27 -4.96 9.41
C LEU A 205 11.77 -5.22 9.40
N LEU A 206 12.45 -5.01 8.26
CA LEU A 206 13.85 -5.40 8.09
C LEU A 206 14.84 -4.23 8.13
N GLY A 207 14.35 -3.00 7.94
CA GLY A 207 15.14 -1.79 7.97
C GLY A 207 14.30 -0.57 7.62
N VAL A 208 14.89 0.62 7.80
CA VAL A 208 14.29 1.90 7.44
C VAL A 208 14.96 2.43 6.19
N ILE A 209 14.20 2.60 5.12
CA ILE A 209 14.69 3.11 3.84
C ILE A 209 14.98 4.62 3.96
N THR A 210 16.17 5.04 3.55
CA THR A 210 16.61 6.44 3.58
C THR A 210 16.97 7.02 2.20
N GLU A 211 17.18 6.17 1.20
CA GLU A 211 17.38 6.56 -0.19
C GLU A 211 16.88 5.46 -1.13
N VAL A 212 16.33 5.86 -2.28
CA VAL A 212 15.86 4.93 -3.31
C VAL A 212 16.37 5.38 -4.67
N THR A 213 17.00 4.47 -5.41
CA THR A 213 17.34 4.65 -6.83
C THR A 213 16.28 3.93 -7.67
N VAL A 214 15.52 4.69 -8.44
CA VAL A 214 14.43 4.16 -9.28
C VAL A 214 14.75 4.28 -10.76
N LYS A 215 14.26 3.35 -11.57
CA LYS A 215 14.28 3.43 -13.03
C LYS A 215 13.30 4.47 -13.53
N ILE A 216 13.66 5.20 -14.57
CA ILE A 216 12.73 6.03 -15.34
C ILE A 216 12.66 5.54 -16.78
N LEU A 217 11.47 5.57 -17.33
CA LEU A 217 11.19 5.10 -18.69
C LEU A 217 10.90 6.27 -19.62
N LYS A 218 11.22 6.12 -20.90
CA LYS A 218 10.80 7.06 -21.92
C LYS A 218 9.28 6.94 -22.13
N LYS A 219 8.58 8.08 -22.22
CA LYS A 219 7.15 8.07 -22.53
C LYS A 219 6.89 7.41 -23.87
N PRO A 220 5.89 6.53 -23.99
CA PRO A 220 5.50 5.91 -25.24
C PRO A 220 5.03 6.96 -26.26
N GLN A 221 5.18 6.66 -27.55
CA GLN A 221 4.75 7.56 -28.63
C GLN A 221 3.23 7.71 -28.71
N SER A 222 2.51 6.65 -28.38
CA SER A 222 1.06 6.57 -28.44
C SER A 222 0.55 5.80 -27.23
N VAL A 223 -0.55 6.28 -26.67
CA VAL A 223 -1.32 5.57 -25.63
C VAL A 223 -2.78 5.67 -26.01
N ARG A 224 -3.48 4.54 -26.07
CA ARG A 224 -4.90 4.47 -26.38
C ARG A 224 -5.60 3.42 -25.53
N ALA A 225 -6.90 3.58 -25.35
CA ALA A 225 -7.71 2.66 -24.55
C ALA A 225 -8.94 2.17 -25.30
N ALA A 226 -9.34 0.94 -24.99
CA ALA A 226 -10.65 0.39 -25.29
C ALA A 226 -11.51 0.36 -24.01
N LEU A 227 -12.75 0.79 -24.11
CA LEU A 227 -13.77 0.67 -23.08
C LEU A 227 -14.78 -0.37 -23.56
N ILE A 228 -14.93 -1.47 -22.83
CA ILE A 228 -15.63 -2.68 -23.29
C ILE A 228 -16.65 -3.11 -22.24
N GLY A 229 -17.92 -3.23 -22.60
CA GLY A 229 -18.96 -3.77 -21.75
C GLY A 229 -19.26 -5.24 -22.09
N PHE A 230 -19.58 -6.03 -21.07
CA PHE A 230 -19.97 -7.43 -21.21
C PHE A 230 -21.29 -7.73 -20.49
N PRO A 231 -22.15 -8.60 -21.08
CA PRO A 231 -23.42 -8.97 -20.49
C PRO A 231 -23.30 -9.94 -19.32
N THR A 232 -22.16 -10.62 -19.16
CA THR A 232 -21.90 -11.58 -18.07
C THR A 232 -20.47 -11.46 -17.54
N ILE A 233 -20.29 -11.91 -16.29
CA ILE A 233 -18.98 -11.99 -15.63
C ILE A 233 -18.04 -12.94 -16.38
N GLU A 234 -18.61 -14.04 -16.87
CA GLU A 234 -17.88 -15.07 -17.61
C GLU A 234 -17.34 -14.54 -18.94
N ASP A 235 -18.14 -13.80 -19.69
CA ASP A 235 -17.71 -13.24 -20.97
C ASP A 235 -16.58 -12.22 -20.77
N GLY A 236 -16.64 -11.38 -19.72
CA GLY A 236 -15.57 -10.46 -19.35
C GLY A 236 -14.30 -11.18 -18.92
N GLY A 237 -14.42 -12.20 -18.04
CA GLY A 237 -13.29 -13.00 -17.58
C GLY A 237 -12.60 -13.80 -18.70
N ASN A 238 -13.39 -14.35 -19.63
CA ASN A 238 -12.87 -15.04 -20.81
C ASN A 238 -12.12 -14.08 -21.74
N CYS A 239 -12.62 -12.84 -21.91
CA CYS A 239 -11.95 -11.82 -22.71
C CYS A 239 -10.57 -11.44 -22.12
N VAL A 240 -10.44 -11.29 -20.79
CA VAL A 240 -9.13 -11.10 -20.14
C VAL A 240 -8.17 -12.24 -20.50
N SER A 241 -8.62 -13.48 -20.32
CA SER A 241 -7.80 -14.65 -20.61
C SER A 241 -7.40 -14.74 -22.09
N ASP A 242 -8.32 -14.43 -23.00
CA ASP A 242 -8.07 -14.48 -24.45
C ASP A 242 -7.09 -13.36 -24.89
N ILE A 243 -7.19 -12.16 -24.34
CA ILE A 243 -6.23 -11.06 -24.60
C ILE A 243 -4.82 -11.50 -24.21
N ILE A 244 -4.66 -11.96 -22.98
CA ILE A 244 -3.33 -12.34 -22.48
C ILE A 244 -2.78 -13.57 -23.22
N SER A 245 -3.60 -14.58 -23.49
CA SER A 245 -3.17 -15.79 -24.18
C SER A 245 -2.84 -15.56 -25.66
N SER A 246 -3.35 -14.48 -26.25
CA SER A 246 -2.96 -14.06 -27.61
C SER A 246 -1.57 -13.39 -27.67
N GLY A 247 -0.89 -13.22 -26.53
CA GLY A 247 0.42 -12.56 -26.46
C GLY A 247 0.34 -11.03 -26.33
N ILE A 248 -0.85 -10.45 -26.23
CA ILE A 248 -1.02 -9.01 -25.99
C ILE A 248 -0.76 -8.72 -24.51
N ILE A 249 0.16 -7.80 -24.23
CA ILE A 249 0.44 -7.29 -22.89
C ILE A 249 -0.03 -5.84 -22.82
N PRO A 250 -1.24 -5.54 -22.37
CA PRO A 250 -1.72 -4.18 -22.20
C PRO A 250 -0.87 -3.39 -21.21
N ALA A 251 -0.79 -2.08 -21.40
CA ALA A 251 -0.20 -1.18 -20.38
C ALA A 251 -1.00 -1.26 -19.08
N GLY A 252 -2.33 -1.32 -19.17
CA GLY A 252 -3.22 -1.55 -18.05
C GLY A 252 -4.49 -2.26 -18.50
N MET A 253 -5.07 -3.10 -17.64
CA MET A 253 -6.32 -3.79 -17.90
C MET A 253 -7.15 -3.88 -16.61
N GLU A 254 -8.22 -3.11 -16.56
CA GLU A 254 -9.07 -2.91 -15.39
C GLU A 254 -10.46 -3.45 -15.61
N ILE A 255 -11.07 -3.98 -14.56
CA ILE A 255 -12.47 -4.41 -14.56
C ILE A 255 -13.25 -3.75 -13.42
N MET A 256 -14.51 -3.44 -13.68
CA MET A 256 -15.51 -3.06 -12.68
C MET A 256 -16.78 -3.85 -12.87
N ASP A 257 -17.45 -4.20 -11.75
CA ASP A 257 -18.76 -4.82 -11.78
C ASP A 257 -19.89 -3.79 -11.94
N LYS A 258 -21.11 -4.27 -12.16
CA LYS A 258 -22.29 -3.45 -12.45
C LYS A 258 -22.58 -2.40 -11.38
N ASP A 259 -22.49 -2.76 -10.12
CA ASP A 259 -22.83 -1.85 -9.03
C ASP A 259 -21.82 -0.70 -8.98
N LEU A 260 -20.54 -1.01 -9.15
CA LEU A 260 -19.48 0.01 -9.20
C LEU A 260 -19.54 0.82 -10.51
N ILE A 261 -19.88 0.23 -11.67
CA ILE A 261 -20.12 0.96 -12.93
C ILE A 261 -21.16 2.04 -12.70
N THR A 262 -22.29 1.67 -12.07
CA THR A 262 -23.39 2.59 -11.79
C THR A 262 -22.96 3.70 -10.84
N ALA A 263 -22.34 3.37 -9.72
CA ALA A 263 -21.88 4.34 -8.72
C ALA A 263 -20.83 5.31 -9.29
N THR A 264 -19.86 4.81 -10.05
CA THR A 264 -18.81 5.63 -10.64
C THR A 264 -19.32 6.50 -11.79
N ASP A 265 -20.27 6.02 -12.58
CA ASP A 265 -20.88 6.82 -13.64
C ASP A 265 -21.76 7.92 -13.06
N ASP A 266 -22.49 7.64 -11.98
CA ASP A 266 -23.29 8.65 -11.27
C ASP A 266 -22.40 9.73 -10.66
N PHE A 267 -21.23 9.36 -10.13
CA PHE A 267 -20.31 10.28 -9.51
C PHE A 267 -19.51 11.11 -10.53
N ALA A 268 -18.87 10.44 -11.50
CA ALA A 268 -17.92 11.06 -12.44
C ALA A 268 -18.52 11.44 -13.79
N LYS A 269 -19.74 11.02 -14.09
CA LYS A 269 -20.41 11.22 -15.39
C LYS A 269 -19.55 10.75 -16.57
N ALA A 270 -18.92 9.58 -16.41
CA ALA A 270 -17.98 9.04 -17.39
C ALA A 270 -18.63 8.51 -18.68
N GLY A 271 -19.95 8.34 -18.70
CA GLY A 271 -20.71 7.82 -19.85
C GLY A 271 -20.50 6.34 -20.05
N TYR A 272 -20.44 5.58 -18.95
CA TYR A 272 -20.28 4.13 -18.96
C TYR A 272 -21.57 3.40 -19.40
N PRO A 273 -21.45 2.24 -20.06
CA PRO A 273 -22.61 1.43 -20.45
C PRO A 273 -23.26 0.80 -19.20
N ARG A 274 -24.46 1.26 -18.82
CA ARG A 274 -25.18 0.80 -17.62
C ARG A 274 -25.87 -0.56 -17.80
N ASP A 275 -25.96 -1.05 -19.01
CA ASP A 275 -26.48 -2.38 -19.38
C ASP A 275 -25.41 -3.48 -19.30
N ALA A 276 -24.15 -3.14 -19.04
CA ALA A 276 -23.09 -4.09 -18.82
C ALA A 276 -23.11 -4.64 -17.38
N GLU A 277 -22.92 -5.97 -17.24
CA GLU A 277 -22.63 -6.60 -15.93
C GLU A 277 -21.17 -6.41 -15.54
N VAL A 278 -20.29 -6.28 -16.53
CA VAL A 278 -18.85 -6.04 -16.36
C VAL A 278 -18.38 -4.98 -17.37
N LEU A 279 -17.63 -4.00 -16.90
CA LEU A 279 -16.91 -3.03 -17.72
C LEU A 279 -15.43 -3.30 -17.64
N MET A 280 -14.77 -3.35 -18.80
CA MET A 280 -13.32 -3.49 -18.91
C MET A 280 -12.73 -2.26 -19.59
N ILE A 281 -11.60 -1.78 -19.05
CA ILE A 281 -10.74 -0.78 -19.69
C ILE A 281 -9.45 -1.47 -20.05
N VAL A 282 -9.08 -1.47 -21.33
CA VAL A 282 -7.79 -2.00 -21.82
C VAL A 282 -6.99 -0.85 -22.39
N GLU A 283 -5.85 -0.53 -21.78
CA GLU A 283 -4.94 0.50 -22.25
C GLU A 283 -3.74 -0.13 -22.93
N LEU A 284 -3.40 0.39 -24.09
CA LEU A 284 -2.28 -0.05 -24.92
C LEU A 284 -1.36 1.13 -25.20
N ASP A 285 -0.07 0.89 -25.11
CA ASP A 285 0.96 1.89 -25.34
C ASP A 285 2.14 1.32 -26.14
N GLY A 286 2.81 2.17 -26.89
CA GLY A 286 3.92 1.79 -27.75
C GLY A 286 4.11 2.76 -28.90
N THR A 287 4.53 2.25 -30.05
CA THR A 287 4.54 3.00 -31.31
C THR A 287 3.11 3.17 -31.82
N LYS A 288 2.86 4.17 -32.66
CA LYS A 288 1.50 4.43 -33.16
C LYS A 288 0.94 3.24 -33.95
N SER A 289 1.73 2.64 -34.85
CA SER A 289 1.28 1.49 -35.65
C SER A 289 0.98 0.28 -34.77
N GLU A 290 1.84 -0.03 -33.83
CA GLU A 290 1.67 -1.13 -32.89
C GLU A 290 0.38 -0.98 -32.08
N VAL A 291 0.15 0.19 -31.49
CA VAL A 291 -1.06 0.47 -30.70
C VAL A 291 -2.32 0.37 -31.55
N ASP A 292 -2.31 0.86 -32.82
CA ASP A 292 -3.46 0.77 -33.69
C ASP A 292 -3.79 -0.68 -34.08
N ASP A 293 -2.78 -1.53 -34.29
CA ASP A 293 -2.97 -2.95 -34.61
C ASP A 293 -3.41 -3.78 -33.39
N LEU A 294 -2.82 -3.51 -32.22
CA LEU A 294 -3.23 -4.17 -30.97
C LEU A 294 -4.66 -3.80 -30.58
N LEU A 295 -5.09 -2.54 -30.77
CA LEU A 295 -6.49 -2.13 -30.52
C LEU A 295 -7.48 -2.89 -31.39
N LYS A 296 -7.16 -3.16 -32.66
CA LYS A 296 -7.99 -3.97 -33.53
C LYS A 296 -8.13 -5.39 -33.02
N GLN A 297 -6.99 -6.01 -32.64
CA GLN A 297 -6.98 -7.37 -32.10
C GLN A 297 -7.81 -7.43 -30.80
N VAL A 298 -7.64 -6.49 -29.87
CA VAL A 298 -8.44 -6.41 -28.64
C VAL A 298 -9.93 -6.26 -28.96
N ALA A 299 -10.27 -5.42 -29.94
CA ALA A 299 -11.66 -5.25 -30.36
C ALA A 299 -12.28 -6.54 -30.97
N ASP A 300 -11.52 -7.31 -31.72
CA ASP A 300 -11.99 -8.57 -32.28
C ASP A 300 -12.11 -9.67 -31.21
N ILE A 301 -11.17 -9.73 -30.26
CA ILE A 301 -11.27 -10.62 -29.09
C ILE A 301 -12.50 -10.27 -28.25
N ALA A 302 -12.76 -8.98 -28.01
CA ALA A 302 -13.93 -8.53 -27.26
C ALA A 302 -15.25 -8.96 -27.92
N LYS A 303 -15.37 -8.81 -29.26
CA LYS A 303 -16.53 -9.27 -30.02
C LYS A 303 -16.71 -10.78 -29.94
N LYS A 304 -15.62 -11.56 -30.09
CA LYS A 304 -15.62 -13.01 -29.93
C LYS A 304 -16.17 -13.42 -28.55
N ASN A 305 -15.87 -12.64 -27.51
CA ASN A 305 -16.34 -12.84 -26.15
C ASN A 305 -17.67 -12.08 -25.87
N LYS A 306 -18.46 -11.82 -26.88
CA LYS A 306 -19.83 -11.29 -26.81
C LYS A 306 -19.96 -9.94 -26.12
N SER A 307 -18.98 -9.04 -26.29
CA SER A 307 -19.11 -7.68 -25.76
C SER A 307 -20.38 -7.02 -26.28
N ASN A 308 -21.16 -6.39 -25.37
CA ASN A 308 -22.40 -5.65 -25.73
C ASN A 308 -22.10 -4.16 -25.97
N SER A 309 -20.91 -3.69 -25.61
CA SER A 309 -20.45 -2.31 -25.81
C SER A 309 -18.96 -2.27 -26.08
N LEU A 310 -18.54 -1.48 -27.06
CA LEU A 310 -17.13 -1.29 -27.39
C LEU A 310 -16.89 0.13 -27.90
N LYS A 311 -16.03 0.88 -27.20
CA LYS A 311 -15.56 2.20 -27.59
C LYS A 311 -14.04 2.22 -27.62
N LEU A 312 -13.43 2.70 -28.70
CA LEU A 312 -11.98 2.91 -28.81
C LEU A 312 -11.68 4.39 -28.70
N SER A 313 -10.76 4.79 -27.83
CA SER A 313 -10.36 6.19 -27.68
C SER A 313 -9.68 6.68 -28.96
N LYS A 314 -10.06 7.86 -29.45
CA LYS A 314 -9.49 8.49 -30.65
C LYS A 314 -8.34 9.41 -30.30
N ASN A 315 -8.33 9.92 -29.08
CA ASN A 315 -7.36 10.92 -28.59
C ASN A 315 -7.21 10.81 -27.07
N GLU A 316 -6.29 11.59 -26.53
CA GLU A 316 -5.99 11.62 -25.10
C GLU A 316 -7.19 12.03 -24.24
N LYS A 317 -8.02 12.96 -24.70
CA LYS A 317 -9.21 13.40 -23.95
C LYS A 317 -10.21 12.26 -23.76
N GLU A 318 -10.47 11.49 -24.83
CA GLU A 318 -11.36 10.32 -24.72
C GLU A 318 -10.76 9.21 -23.85
N ARG A 319 -9.44 8.97 -23.96
CA ARG A 319 -8.73 8.03 -23.10
C ARG A 319 -8.89 8.40 -21.63
N LEU A 320 -8.63 9.64 -21.27
CA LEU A 320 -8.78 10.14 -19.89
C LEU A 320 -10.23 10.08 -19.40
N ALA A 321 -11.21 10.27 -20.28
CA ALA A 321 -12.62 10.12 -19.95
C ALA A 321 -12.97 8.65 -19.58
N PHE A 322 -12.38 7.66 -20.29
CA PHE A 322 -12.56 6.25 -19.91
C PHE A 322 -12.02 5.94 -18.51
N TRP A 323 -10.93 6.57 -18.13
CA TRP A 323 -10.34 6.39 -16.81
C TRP A 323 -11.02 7.19 -15.69
N SER A 324 -11.80 8.22 -16.02
CA SER A 324 -12.36 9.14 -15.00
C SER A 324 -13.23 8.42 -13.97
N GLY A 325 -14.12 7.53 -14.41
CA GLY A 325 -14.97 6.73 -13.52
C GLY A 325 -14.16 5.74 -12.69
N ARG A 326 -13.19 5.02 -13.31
CA ARG A 326 -12.34 4.08 -12.57
C ARG A 326 -11.52 4.77 -11.46
N LYS A 327 -11.02 5.96 -11.74
CA LYS A 327 -10.31 6.78 -10.73
C LYS A 327 -11.24 7.29 -9.62
N ALA A 328 -12.53 7.37 -9.89
CA ALA A 328 -13.55 7.78 -8.93
C ALA A 328 -14.11 6.61 -8.09
N ALA A 329 -13.58 5.40 -8.19
CA ALA A 329 -14.11 4.21 -7.50
C ALA A 329 -14.26 4.42 -5.98
N PHE A 330 -13.21 4.85 -5.29
CA PHE A 330 -13.28 5.09 -3.83
C PHE A 330 -14.23 6.24 -3.46
N PRO A 331 -14.16 7.44 -4.07
CA PRO A 331 -15.14 8.48 -3.80
C PRO A 331 -16.58 8.05 -4.10
N ALA A 332 -16.82 7.23 -5.13
CA ALA A 332 -18.14 6.70 -5.45
C ALA A 332 -18.62 5.72 -4.38
N CYS A 333 -17.76 4.88 -3.81
CA CYS A 333 -18.10 4.02 -2.68
C CYS A 333 -18.53 4.83 -1.45
N GLY A 334 -17.86 5.96 -1.17
CA GLY A 334 -18.26 6.88 -0.10
C GLY A 334 -19.63 7.52 -0.27
N ALA A 335 -20.20 7.51 -1.50
CA ALA A 335 -21.58 7.89 -1.73
C ALA A 335 -22.59 6.73 -1.54
N MET A 336 -22.11 5.49 -1.48
CA MET A 336 -22.94 4.29 -1.28
C MET A 336 -23.18 3.98 0.20
N ALA A 337 -22.16 4.17 1.03
CA ALA A 337 -22.20 3.93 2.47
C ALA A 337 -21.22 4.86 3.21
N PRO A 338 -21.39 5.06 4.54
CA PRO A 338 -20.50 5.90 5.34
C PRO A 338 -19.02 5.45 5.30
N ASP A 339 -18.79 4.13 5.25
CA ASP A 339 -17.49 3.53 5.29
C ASP A 339 -17.32 2.46 4.21
N TYR A 340 -16.07 2.15 3.89
CA TYR A 340 -15.73 1.04 3.01
C TYR A 340 -14.45 0.35 3.48
N TYR A 341 -14.36 -0.95 3.19
CA TYR A 341 -13.22 -1.79 3.50
C TYR A 341 -12.73 -2.45 2.22
N CYS A 342 -11.53 -2.08 1.77
CA CYS A 342 -10.96 -2.54 0.51
C CYS A 342 -10.06 -3.74 0.75
N MET A 343 -10.40 -4.88 0.15
CA MET A 343 -9.56 -6.07 0.18
C MET A 343 -8.53 -6.04 -0.96
N ASP A 344 -7.50 -6.89 -0.84
CA ASP A 344 -6.37 -6.91 -1.77
C ASP A 344 -5.80 -8.33 -1.89
N GLY A 345 -6.58 -9.25 -2.43
CA GLY A 345 -6.10 -10.59 -2.73
C GLY A 345 -5.73 -10.74 -4.21
N SER A 346 -4.79 -11.62 -4.52
CA SER A 346 -4.50 -11.95 -5.92
C SER A 346 -4.96 -13.37 -6.25
N ILE A 347 -5.25 -13.60 -7.53
CA ILE A 347 -5.65 -14.90 -8.08
C ILE A 347 -4.98 -15.16 -9.44
N PRO A 348 -4.85 -16.41 -9.86
CA PRO A 348 -4.52 -16.70 -11.24
C PRO A 348 -5.58 -16.12 -12.18
N ARG A 349 -5.17 -15.37 -13.21
CA ARG A 349 -6.05 -14.63 -14.14
C ARG A 349 -7.21 -15.44 -14.69
N GLY A 350 -6.98 -16.70 -15.05
CA GLY A 350 -8.02 -17.62 -15.54
C GLY A 350 -9.10 -17.99 -14.50
N LYS A 351 -8.95 -17.54 -13.24
CA LYS A 351 -9.93 -17.77 -12.16
C LYS A 351 -10.83 -16.57 -11.88
N LEU A 352 -10.71 -15.50 -12.66
CA LEU A 352 -11.41 -14.24 -12.43
C LEU A 352 -12.92 -14.39 -12.28
N ALA A 353 -13.58 -15.08 -13.25
CA ALA A 353 -15.02 -15.30 -13.18
C ALA A 353 -15.42 -16.15 -11.95
N VAL A 354 -14.62 -17.15 -11.61
CA VAL A 354 -14.86 -18.00 -10.43
C VAL A 354 -14.77 -17.18 -9.15
N ALA A 355 -13.75 -16.31 -9.04
CA ALA A 355 -13.55 -15.44 -7.89
C ALA A 355 -14.71 -14.45 -7.72
N LEU A 356 -15.10 -13.74 -8.79
CA LEU A 356 -16.22 -12.80 -8.77
C LEU A 356 -17.53 -13.44 -8.34
N ASN A 357 -17.85 -14.62 -8.91
CA ASN A 357 -19.03 -15.38 -8.50
C ASN A 357 -18.94 -15.86 -7.05
N GLY A 358 -17.76 -16.21 -6.57
CA GLY A 358 -17.50 -16.56 -5.19
C GLY A 358 -17.73 -15.37 -4.25
N ILE A 359 -17.17 -14.20 -4.58
CA ILE A 359 -17.36 -12.94 -3.82
C ILE A 359 -18.84 -12.58 -3.76
N LYS A 360 -19.58 -12.68 -4.88
CA LYS A 360 -21.03 -12.43 -4.93
C LYS A 360 -21.84 -13.37 -4.00
N LYS A 361 -21.42 -14.63 -3.89
CA LYS A 361 -22.03 -15.60 -2.94
C LYS A 361 -21.71 -15.23 -1.49
N LEU A 362 -20.47 -14.85 -1.20
CA LEU A 362 -20.06 -14.42 0.14
C LEU A 362 -20.77 -13.14 0.55
N SER A 363 -20.86 -12.13 -0.31
CA SER A 363 -21.63 -10.90 -0.10
C SER A 363 -23.05 -11.20 0.35
N LYS A 364 -23.75 -12.09 -0.35
CA LYS A 364 -25.12 -12.54 0.03
C LYS A 364 -25.14 -13.27 1.37
N LYS A 365 -24.17 -14.15 1.65
CA LYS A 365 -24.07 -14.91 2.89
C LYS A 365 -23.94 -14.01 4.10
N PHE A 366 -23.10 -12.95 3.99
CA PHE A 366 -22.83 -12.01 5.06
C PHE A 366 -23.81 -10.84 5.11
N ASN A 367 -24.72 -10.75 4.13
CA ASN A 367 -25.66 -9.63 3.96
C ASN A 367 -24.95 -8.26 4.01
N LEU A 368 -23.89 -8.13 3.20
CA LEU A 368 -23.12 -6.90 3.00
C LEU A 368 -22.91 -6.70 1.51
N GLN A 369 -23.00 -5.47 1.02
CA GLN A 369 -22.75 -5.16 -0.37
C GLN A 369 -21.23 -5.13 -0.62
N VAL A 370 -20.82 -5.79 -1.69
CA VAL A 370 -19.42 -5.77 -2.20
C VAL A 370 -19.45 -5.29 -3.63
N VAL A 371 -18.70 -4.25 -3.92
CA VAL A 371 -18.44 -3.78 -5.29
C VAL A 371 -17.01 -4.07 -5.68
N ASN A 372 -16.73 -4.25 -6.96
CA ASN A 372 -15.46 -4.79 -7.39
C ASN A 372 -14.79 -3.90 -8.43
N ALA A 373 -13.52 -3.53 -8.14
CA ALA A 373 -12.59 -2.91 -9.08
C ALA A 373 -11.29 -3.72 -9.08
N PHE A 374 -10.83 -4.17 -10.25
CA PHE A 374 -9.72 -5.10 -10.33
C PHE A 374 -8.66 -4.66 -11.31
N HIS A 375 -7.41 -4.94 -11.00
CA HIS A 375 -6.31 -5.04 -11.96
C HIS A 375 -6.44 -6.40 -12.67
N ALA A 376 -7.34 -6.49 -13.65
CA ALA A 376 -7.66 -7.77 -14.28
C ALA A 376 -6.47 -8.40 -15.03
N GLY A 377 -5.52 -7.55 -15.44
CA GLY A 377 -4.35 -7.97 -16.19
C GLY A 377 -3.37 -8.81 -15.40
N ASP A 378 -3.17 -8.52 -14.12
CA ASP A 378 -2.26 -9.25 -13.23
C ASP A 378 -2.98 -10.15 -12.20
N GLY A 379 -4.30 -10.01 -12.09
CA GLY A 379 -5.12 -10.82 -11.20
C GLY A 379 -5.23 -10.28 -9.78
N ASN A 380 -4.82 -9.03 -9.55
CA ASN A 380 -5.00 -8.37 -8.26
C ASN A 380 -6.43 -7.84 -8.11
N LEU A 381 -7.11 -8.29 -7.07
CA LEU A 381 -8.51 -8.02 -6.80
C LEU A 381 -8.67 -6.96 -5.71
N HIS A 382 -9.53 -5.97 -5.95
CA HIS A 382 -9.95 -5.02 -4.93
C HIS A 382 -11.47 -5.08 -4.71
N PRO A 383 -11.98 -6.14 -4.05
CA PRO A 383 -13.35 -6.14 -3.55
C PRO A 383 -13.48 -5.07 -2.46
N ILE A 384 -14.44 -4.18 -2.63
CA ILE A 384 -14.71 -3.09 -1.70
C ILE A 384 -16.03 -3.41 -1.00
N ILE A 385 -15.95 -3.71 0.29
CA ILE A 385 -17.10 -3.95 1.14
C ILE A 385 -17.58 -2.58 1.63
N VAL A 386 -18.81 -2.21 1.33
CA VAL A 386 -19.40 -0.96 1.80
C VAL A 386 -20.30 -1.25 3.01
N PHE A 387 -20.18 -0.44 4.08
CA PHE A 387 -20.81 -0.72 5.36
C PHE A 387 -20.96 0.55 6.21
N ASP A 388 -21.65 0.45 7.35
CA ASP A 388 -21.70 1.48 8.39
C ASP A 388 -20.78 1.09 9.55
N GLY A 389 -19.62 1.75 9.67
CA GLY A 389 -18.64 1.53 10.75
C GLY A 389 -19.15 1.93 12.13
N GLY A 390 -20.22 2.75 12.22
CA GLY A 390 -20.93 3.02 13.46
C GLY A 390 -21.73 1.84 13.97
N ASN A 391 -22.01 0.85 13.10
CA ASN A 391 -22.69 -0.39 13.45
C ASN A 391 -21.68 -1.50 13.73
N LYS A 392 -21.47 -1.82 14.99
CA LYS A 392 -20.51 -2.84 15.44
C LYS A 392 -20.75 -4.23 14.82
N ASP A 393 -21.99 -4.60 14.56
CA ASP A 393 -22.32 -5.88 13.92
C ASP A 393 -21.93 -5.88 12.44
N GLU A 394 -22.18 -4.79 11.73
CA GLU A 394 -21.72 -4.65 10.34
C GLU A 394 -20.20 -4.64 10.26
N PHE A 395 -19.53 -3.91 11.12
CA PHE A 395 -18.07 -3.89 11.17
C PHE A 395 -17.48 -5.30 11.35
N LYS A 396 -18.00 -6.06 12.34
CA LYS A 396 -17.57 -7.45 12.57
C LYS A 396 -17.83 -8.34 11.36
N ARG A 397 -19.02 -8.26 10.76
CA ARG A 397 -19.35 -9.04 9.55
C ARG A 397 -18.47 -8.64 8.36
N THR A 398 -18.07 -7.36 8.28
CA THR A 398 -17.15 -6.85 7.26
C THR A 398 -15.77 -7.48 7.38
N GLU A 399 -15.21 -7.56 8.60
CA GLU A 399 -13.94 -8.24 8.84
C GLU A 399 -14.00 -9.73 8.50
N GLU A 400 -15.09 -10.42 8.93
CA GLU A 400 -15.31 -11.83 8.63
C GLU A 400 -15.46 -12.07 7.12
N LEU A 401 -16.21 -11.23 6.42
CA LEU A 401 -16.40 -11.31 4.97
C LEU A 401 -15.06 -11.08 4.25
N GLY A 402 -14.29 -10.07 4.66
CA GLY A 402 -12.97 -9.79 4.10
C GLY A 402 -12.04 -10.99 4.23
N ALA A 403 -11.98 -11.60 5.42
CA ALA A 403 -11.21 -12.80 5.65
C ALA A 403 -11.64 -13.96 4.74
N GLU A 404 -12.93 -14.22 4.57
CA GLU A 404 -13.44 -15.28 3.69
C GLU A 404 -13.15 -15.00 2.20
N ILE A 405 -13.16 -13.74 1.78
CA ILE A 405 -12.74 -13.36 0.42
C ILE A 405 -11.26 -13.68 0.19
N LEU A 406 -10.38 -13.33 1.14
CA LEU A 406 -8.95 -13.63 1.02
C LEU A 406 -8.66 -15.14 1.06
N LYS A 407 -9.36 -15.89 1.90
CA LYS A 407 -9.29 -17.38 1.89
C LYS A 407 -9.74 -17.95 0.55
N LEU A 408 -10.76 -17.36 -0.08
CA LEU A 408 -11.17 -17.76 -1.43
C LEU A 408 -10.04 -17.52 -2.43
N CYS A 409 -9.33 -16.39 -2.36
CA CYS A 409 -8.20 -16.11 -3.24
C CYS A 409 -7.11 -17.17 -3.09
N VAL A 410 -6.70 -17.50 -1.86
CA VAL A 410 -5.72 -18.56 -1.58
C VAL A 410 -6.19 -19.91 -2.11
N LYS A 411 -7.46 -20.28 -1.86
CA LYS A 411 -8.07 -21.53 -2.35
C LYS A 411 -8.08 -21.64 -3.87
N LEU A 412 -8.14 -20.52 -4.58
CA LEU A 412 -8.07 -20.48 -6.04
C LEU A 412 -6.63 -20.55 -6.59
N GLY A 413 -5.63 -20.66 -5.73
CA GLY A 413 -4.21 -20.71 -6.07
C GLY A 413 -3.54 -19.33 -6.12
N GLY A 414 -4.16 -18.35 -5.50
CA GLY A 414 -3.64 -17.00 -5.36
C GLY A 414 -3.00 -16.72 -4.00
N VAL A 415 -2.94 -15.45 -3.60
CA VAL A 415 -2.28 -14.96 -2.38
C VAL A 415 -3.15 -13.98 -1.61
N LEU A 416 -2.79 -13.74 -0.33
CA LEU A 416 -3.53 -12.86 0.59
C LEU A 416 -3.41 -11.38 0.23
N THR A 417 -2.33 -10.96 -0.41
CA THR A 417 -2.07 -9.57 -0.74
C THR A 417 -1.44 -9.45 -2.12
N GLY A 418 -1.90 -8.50 -2.93
CA GLY A 418 -1.33 -8.17 -4.23
C GLY A 418 -0.32 -7.03 -4.15
N GLU A 419 -0.72 -5.94 -3.48
CA GLU A 419 0.09 -4.72 -3.44
C GLU A 419 -0.03 -3.91 -2.14
N HIS A 420 -1.04 -4.19 -1.26
CA HIS A 420 -1.25 -3.41 -0.04
C HIS A 420 -0.38 -3.85 1.14
N GLY A 421 0.22 -5.04 1.09
CA GLY A 421 0.90 -5.66 2.21
C GLY A 421 -0.06 -6.45 3.11
N VAL A 422 0.51 -7.14 4.08
CA VAL A 422 -0.19 -7.95 5.10
C VAL A 422 -0.58 -7.10 6.30
N GLY A 423 0.35 -6.29 6.80
CA GLY A 423 0.18 -5.40 7.94
C GLY A 423 -0.37 -6.10 9.18
N ILE A 424 -1.37 -5.48 9.81
CA ILE A 424 -2.18 -6.11 10.87
C ILE A 424 -3.45 -6.75 10.31
N GLU A 425 -3.93 -6.27 9.18
CA GLU A 425 -5.20 -6.67 8.56
C GLU A 425 -5.25 -8.15 8.25
N LYS A 426 -4.20 -8.66 7.60
CA LYS A 426 -4.13 -10.02 7.06
C LYS A 426 -3.21 -10.94 7.86
N ARG A 427 -2.62 -10.43 8.94
CA ARG A 427 -1.61 -11.11 9.76
C ARG A 427 -2.04 -12.51 10.17
N GLU A 428 -3.26 -12.65 10.69
CA GLU A 428 -3.77 -13.93 11.18
C GLU A 428 -4.10 -14.91 10.03
N LEU A 429 -4.24 -14.41 8.80
CA LEU A 429 -4.50 -15.25 7.62
C LEU A 429 -3.23 -15.81 6.99
N MET A 430 -2.04 -15.42 7.46
CA MET A 430 -0.79 -15.98 6.94
C MET A 430 -0.72 -17.51 7.05
N CYS A 431 -1.35 -18.09 8.08
CA CYS A 431 -1.45 -19.53 8.26
C CYS A 431 -2.36 -20.23 7.22
N GLU A 432 -3.20 -19.50 6.49
CA GLU A 432 -3.96 -20.07 5.37
C GLU A 432 -3.10 -20.27 4.12
N MET A 433 -2.01 -19.52 3.99
CA MET A 433 -1.12 -19.49 2.83
C MET A 433 0.20 -20.22 3.10
N PHE A 434 0.73 -20.14 4.31
CA PHE A 434 2.03 -20.68 4.70
C PHE A 434 1.87 -21.69 5.85
N ASN A 435 2.62 -22.77 5.79
CA ASN A 435 2.72 -23.67 6.93
C ASN A 435 3.67 -23.14 8.00
N ASP A 436 3.68 -23.74 9.18
CA ASP A 436 4.49 -23.28 10.31
C ASP A 436 5.99 -23.21 9.98
N SER A 437 6.51 -24.14 9.18
CA SER A 437 7.92 -24.13 8.78
C SER A 437 8.25 -22.92 7.90
N ASP A 438 7.37 -22.57 6.97
CA ASP A 438 7.55 -21.39 6.11
C ASP A 438 7.53 -20.09 6.93
N ILE A 439 6.59 -19.97 7.88
CA ILE A 439 6.50 -18.82 8.78
C ILE A 439 7.74 -18.74 9.67
N GLN A 440 8.24 -19.87 10.19
CA GLN A 440 9.47 -19.90 10.99
C GLN A 440 10.70 -19.48 10.20
N GLN A 441 10.80 -19.83 8.92
CA GLN A 441 11.90 -19.37 8.07
C GLN A 441 11.85 -17.85 7.87
N GLN A 442 10.68 -17.29 7.57
CA GLN A 442 10.49 -15.85 7.43
C GLN A 442 10.82 -15.12 8.75
N LEU A 443 10.35 -15.62 9.89
CA LEU A 443 10.69 -15.08 11.21
C LEU A 443 12.18 -15.16 11.53
N SER A 444 12.88 -16.19 11.04
CA SER A 444 14.33 -16.34 11.22
C SER A 444 15.09 -15.25 10.47
N ILE A 445 14.64 -14.85 9.29
CA ILE A 445 15.19 -13.69 8.56
C ILE A 445 14.96 -12.41 9.36
N LYS A 446 13.75 -12.15 9.80
CA LYS A 446 13.44 -11.00 10.67
C LYS A 446 14.35 -10.98 11.89
N LYS A 447 14.47 -12.10 12.59
CA LYS A 447 15.30 -12.22 13.81
C LYS A 447 16.79 -12.04 13.54
N SER A 448 17.30 -12.38 12.35
CA SER A 448 18.70 -12.17 11.99
C SER A 448 19.06 -10.68 11.86
N LEU A 449 18.09 -9.86 11.48
CA LEU A 449 18.26 -8.41 11.26
C LEU A 449 17.78 -7.57 12.45
N ASP A 450 16.84 -8.10 13.25
CA ASP A 450 16.28 -7.44 14.44
C ASP A 450 16.02 -8.48 15.55
N GLN A 451 17.05 -8.79 16.27
CA GLN A 451 17.02 -9.84 17.31
C GLN A 451 16.01 -9.57 18.43
N LYS A 452 15.80 -8.29 18.74
CA LYS A 452 14.90 -7.85 19.82
C LYS A 452 13.46 -7.61 19.36
N ASN A 453 13.21 -7.74 18.07
CA ASN A 453 11.91 -7.46 17.44
C ASN A 453 11.36 -6.06 17.79
N LEU A 454 12.22 -5.04 17.63
CA LEU A 454 11.88 -3.63 17.94
C LEU A 454 11.35 -2.87 16.73
N LEU A 455 11.74 -3.28 15.50
CA LEU A 455 11.40 -2.58 14.27
C LEU A 455 10.06 -3.11 13.73
N ASN A 456 9.06 -2.26 13.71
CA ASN A 456 7.66 -2.51 13.29
C ASN A 456 7.07 -3.83 13.85
N PRO A 457 7.16 -4.10 15.17
CA PRO A 457 6.68 -5.35 15.74
C PRO A 457 5.16 -5.48 15.65
N GLY A 458 4.66 -6.73 15.69
CA GLY A 458 3.23 -7.03 15.66
C GLY A 458 2.58 -6.93 14.29
N LYS A 459 3.36 -6.81 13.21
CA LYS A 459 2.90 -6.78 11.82
C LYS A 459 3.30 -8.06 11.09
N VAL A 460 2.61 -8.36 10.01
CA VAL A 460 2.87 -9.45 9.04
C VAL A 460 2.73 -10.85 9.65
N TYR A 461 3.41 -11.16 10.72
CA TYR A 461 3.46 -12.51 11.27
C TYR A 461 2.40 -12.77 12.34
N PRO A 462 1.66 -13.90 12.23
CA PRO A 462 0.64 -14.27 13.22
C PRO A 462 1.25 -14.58 14.58
N ILE A 463 0.45 -14.52 15.64
CA ILE A 463 0.83 -14.99 16.95
C ILE A 463 0.83 -16.52 16.92
N LEU A 464 2.00 -17.13 16.83
CA LEU A 464 2.18 -18.59 16.60
C LEU A 464 1.43 -19.51 17.55
N ARG A 465 1.14 -19.07 18.78
CA ARG A 465 0.35 -19.86 19.74
C ARG A 465 -1.06 -20.17 19.25
N LYS A 466 -1.64 -19.26 18.45
CA LYS A 466 -2.99 -19.43 17.87
C LYS A 466 -3.01 -20.39 16.68
N CYS A 467 -1.94 -20.43 15.90
CA CYS A 467 -1.84 -21.35 14.75
C CYS A 467 -1.62 -22.80 15.18
N ALA A 468 -0.85 -23.03 16.25
CA ALA A 468 -0.48 -24.38 16.72
C ALA A 468 -1.60 -25.07 17.52
N GLU A 469 -2.42 -24.30 18.25
CA GLU A 469 -3.43 -24.89 19.16
C GLU A 469 -4.74 -25.25 18.45
N GLU A 470 -5.07 -24.64 17.33
CA GLU A 470 -6.41 -24.75 16.72
C GLU A 470 -6.45 -25.46 15.37
N GLY A 471 -5.33 -25.72 14.72
CA GLY A 471 -5.28 -26.39 13.41
C GLY A 471 -6.16 -25.75 12.31
N ARG A 472 -6.82 -24.65 12.64
CA ARG A 472 -7.66 -23.81 11.78
C ARG A 472 -7.69 -22.41 12.35
N VAL A 473 -7.43 -21.41 11.52
CA VAL A 473 -7.67 -20.01 11.89
C VAL A 473 -9.18 -19.82 12.05
N HIS A 474 -9.65 -19.79 13.26
CA HIS A 474 -11.00 -19.31 13.57
C HIS A 474 -10.89 -17.82 13.82
N VAL A 475 -11.62 -17.03 13.03
CA VAL A 475 -12.00 -15.68 13.45
C VAL A 475 -12.80 -15.88 14.75
N HIS A 476 -12.22 -15.46 15.86
CA HIS A 476 -12.74 -15.82 17.19
C HIS A 476 -14.18 -15.32 17.36
N ARG A 477 -15.10 -16.22 17.59
CA ARG A 477 -16.45 -15.84 18.00
C ARG A 477 -16.37 -15.23 19.40
N GLY A 478 -16.43 -13.89 19.47
CA GLY A 478 -16.55 -13.15 20.73
C GLY A 478 -15.25 -12.53 21.28
N GLU A 479 -14.09 -12.75 20.69
CA GLU A 479 -12.85 -12.06 21.04
C GLU A 479 -12.50 -10.99 20.01
N GLU A 480 -11.79 -9.95 20.45
CA GLU A 480 -11.30 -8.90 19.54
C GLU A 480 -10.28 -9.47 18.57
N LYS A 481 -10.33 -9.04 17.30
CA LYS A 481 -9.41 -9.49 16.25
C LYS A 481 -7.93 -9.26 16.61
N PHE A 482 -7.68 -8.23 17.39
CA PHE A 482 -6.37 -7.86 17.90
C PHE A 482 -6.45 -7.63 19.42
N PRO A 483 -6.40 -8.69 20.26
CA PRO A 483 -6.53 -8.55 21.70
C PRO A 483 -5.36 -7.78 22.35
N ASP A 484 -4.24 -7.64 21.64
CA ASP A 484 -3.08 -6.83 21.97
C ASP A 484 -3.21 -5.35 21.55
N LEU A 485 -4.25 -5.00 20.77
CA LEU A 485 -4.60 -3.64 20.43
C LEU A 485 -5.83 -3.23 21.25
N PRO A 486 -5.73 -2.15 22.05
CA PRO A 486 -6.89 -1.69 22.81
C PRO A 486 -7.97 -1.21 21.85
N THR A 487 -9.16 -1.80 21.96
CA THR A 487 -10.37 -1.23 21.38
C THR A 487 -10.64 0.12 21.99
N VAL A 488 -11.01 1.10 21.18
CA VAL A 488 -11.29 2.44 21.63
C VAL A 488 -12.53 2.43 22.54
N SER A 489 -12.31 2.24 23.84
CA SER A 489 -13.27 2.68 24.85
C SER A 489 -12.75 4.03 25.38
N TYR A 490 -13.57 5.05 25.27
CA TYR A 490 -13.30 6.36 25.83
C TYR A 490 -13.26 6.29 27.36
N THR A 491 -12.12 5.94 27.95
CA THR A 491 -11.86 6.09 29.36
C THR A 491 -10.44 6.50 29.63
N HIS A 492 -10.28 7.80 29.89
CA HIS A 492 -9.24 8.49 30.67
C HIS A 492 -7.78 8.02 30.55
N LEU A 493 -7.06 8.63 29.64
CA LEU A 493 -5.61 8.78 29.64
C LEU A 493 -5.13 9.58 30.85
N ARG A 494 -4.59 8.90 31.86
CA ARG A 494 -3.73 9.49 32.90
C ARG A 494 -2.70 8.48 33.39
N ALA A 495 -1.69 8.16 32.59
CA ALA A 495 -0.54 7.40 33.13
C ALA A 495 0.77 7.45 32.33
N HIS A 496 0.82 7.99 31.12
CA HIS A 496 2.03 7.85 30.27
C HIS A 496 2.82 9.12 29.95
N GLU A 497 2.53 10.27 30.61
CA GLU A 497 3.29 11.51 30.43
C GLU A 497 4.77 11.37 30.82
N THR A 498 5.07 10.54 31.81
CA THR A 498 6.43 10.38 32.34
C THR A 498 7.38 9.59 31.43
N GLU A 499 6.87 8.63 30.67
CA GLU A 499 7.70 7.79 29.81
C GLU A 499 8.02 8.47 28.45
N ALA A 500 7.04 9.17 27.87
CA ALA A 500 7.25 10.01 26.70
C ALA A 500 8.23 11.15 26.98
N ASP A 501 8.13 11.82 28.15
CA ASP A 501 9.05 12.86 28.59
C ASP A 501 10.48 12.34 28.78
N ARG A 502 10.63 11.13 29.29
CA ARG A 502 11.92 10.46 29.46
C ARG A 502 12.59 10.15 28.13
N VAL A 503 11.83 9.58 27.18
CA VAL A 503 12.32 9.28 25.83
C VAL A 503 12.68 10.56 25.09
N CYS A 504 11.86 11.61 25.13
CA CYS A 504 12.16 12.91 24.53
C CYS A 504 13.40 13.54 25.12
N ARG A 505 13.57 13.48 26.46
CA ARG A 505 14.75 14.00 27.15
C ARG A 505 16.02 13.24 26.75
N LEU A 506 15.98 11.90 26.73
CA LEU A 506 17.12 11.07 26.36
C LEU A 506 17.54 11.23 24.90
N LEU A 507 16.59 11.46 23.97
CA LEU A 507 16.89 11.78 22.57
C LEU A 507 17.51 13.17 22.41
N LEU A 508 17.19 14.12 23.29
CA LEU A 508 17.70 15.48 23.28
C LEU A 508 19.05 15.64 24.02
N GLU A 509 19.33 14.83 25.05
CA GLU A 509 20.52 14.94 25.90
C GLU A 509 21.78 14.20 25.34
N LYS A 510 21.61 13.30 24.36
CA LYS A 510 22.70 12.54 23.72
C LYS A 510 23.30 13.17 22.45
N LYS A 511 23.25 14.49 22.32
CA LYS A 511 23.99 15.26 21.28
C LYS A 511 25.26 15.91 21.83
#